data_d2aec83495dfb162762cbbe489287cb7
#
_entry.id   d2aec83495dfb162762cbbe489287cb7
#
_cell.length_a   1.000
_cell.length_b   1.000
_cell.length_c   1.000
_cell.angle_alpha   90.00
_cell.angle_beta   90.00
_cell.angle_gamma   90.00
#
_symmetry.space_group_name_H-M   'P 1'
#
loop_
_entity.id
_entity.type
_entity.pdbx_description
1 polymer ?
#
loop_
_entity_poly.entity_id
_entity_poly.type
_entity_poly.pdbx_seq_one_letter_code
_entity_poly.pdbx_strand_id
1 'polypeptide(L)'
;MLQLRYRRAWIASVWLLVLVIVVGSLVPNSGPALVTGSDKLGHFVAYFTLALLGVGVVAPATVPWIMARAMLLGLVLEAAQALLTESRSADWADVLANATGVFAAWWLVRRRAGWAMAAEAWLAGLQRH
;
A
#
# COMPACT_ATOMS: atom_id res chain seq x y z
N MET A 1 -8.33 -12.61 15.76
CA MET A 1 -8.69 -11.47 14.89
C MET A 1 -8.70 -10.22 15.73
N LEU A 2 -8.26 -9.08 15.19
CA LEU A 2 -8.35 -7.80 15.90
C LEU A 2 -9.82 -7.37 16.03
N GLN A 3 -10.20 -6.86 17.21
CA GLN A 3 -11.54 -6.31 17.44
C GLN A 3 -11.54 -4.83 17.10
N LEU A 4 -11.76 -4.51 15.83
CA LEU A 4 -11.89 -3.16 15.33
C LEU A 4 -13.37 -2.75 15.30
N ARG A 5 -13.71 -1.59 15.88
CA ARG A 5 -15.05 -1.01 15.85
C ARG A 5 -15.53 -0.75 14.42
N TYR A 6 -14.64 -0.21 13.58
CA TYR A 6 -14.92 0.14 12.18
C TYR A 6 -14.23 -0.82 11.21
N ARG A 7 -14.18 -2.11 11.54
CA ARG A 7 -13.45 -3.12 10.76
C ARG A 7 -13.79 -3.11 9.27
N ARG A 8 -15.08 -2.95 8.91
CA ARG A 8 -15.51 -2.92 7.50
C ARG A 8 -14.94 -1.70 6.78
N ALA A 9 -14.93 -0.52 7.43
CA ALA A 9 -14.35 0.69 6.84
C ALA A 9 -12.85 0.54 6.62
N TRP A 10 -12.12 0.01 7.59
CA TRP A 10 -10.67 -0.25 7.45
C TRP A 10 -10.35 -1.21 6.30
N ILE A 11 -11.09 -2.32 6.21
CA ILE A 11 -10.91 -3.28 5.11
C ILE A 11 -11.28 -2.64 3.77
N ALA A 12 -12.36 -1.87 3.72
CA ALA A 12 -12.76 -1.15 2.52
C ALA A 12 -11.69 -0.14 2.06
N SER A 13 -11.05 0.58 3.01
CA SER A 13 -9.95 1.49 2.70
C SER A 13 -8.74 0.79 2.09
N VAL A 14 -8.37 -0.40 2.60
CA VAL A 14 -7.30 -1.21 2.01
C VAL A 14 -7.65 -1.63 0.58
N TRP A 15 -8.86 -2.15 0.35
CA TRP A 15 -9.28 -2.57 -0.97
C TRP A 15 -9.46 -1.41 -1.95
N LEU A 16 -9.94 -0.26 -1.48
CA LEU A 16 -10.02 0.95 -2.29
C LEU A 16 -8.61 1.38 -2.74
N LEU A 17 -7.64 1.34 -1.84
CA LEU A 17 -6.25 1.66 -2.19
C LEU A 17 -5.67 0.64 -3.18
N VAL A 18 -5.94 -0.66 -3.01
CA VAL A 18 -5.56 -1.67 -4.00
C VAL A 18 -6.16 -1.33 -5.37
N LEU A 19 -7.45 -0.99 -5.42
CA LEU A 19 -8.12 -0.61 -6.67
C LEU A 19 -7.44 0.62 -7.30
N VAL A 20 -7.16 1.66 -6.52
CA VAL A 20 -6.47 2.87 -6.99
C VAL A 20 -5.09 2.53 -7.55
N ILE A 21 -4.33 1.67 -6.88
CA ILE A 21 -3.01 1.22 -7.35
C ILE A 21 -3.15 0.46 -8.67
N VAL A 22 -4.07 -0.50 -8.77
CA VAL A 22 -4.29 -1.29 -9.99
C VAL A 22 -4.68 -0.39 -11.16
N VAL A 23 -5.69 0.46 -10.97
CA VAL A 23 -6.15 1.37 -12.01
C VAL A 23 -5.04 2.35 -12.42
N GLY A 24 -4.38 2.98 -11.44
CA GLY A 24 -3.31 3.94 -11.69
C GLY A 24 -2.09 3.31 -12.38
N SER A 25 -1.83 2.03 -12.11
CA SER A 25 -0.74 1.29 -12.79
C SER A 25 -1.07 0.96 -14.25
N LEU A 26 -2.33 0.67 -14.57
CA LEU A 26 -2.73 0.20 -15.91
C LEU A 26 -3.21 1.34 -16.83
N VAL A 27 -3.55 2.49 -16.29
CA VAL A 27 -3.90 3.66 -17.12
C VAL A 27 -2.63 4.25 -17.74
N PRO A 28 -2.58 4.40 -19.08
CA PRO A 28 -1.44 5.01 -19.75
C PRO A 28 -1.20 6.44 -19.25
N ASN A 29 0.03 6.75 -18.87
CA ASN A 29 0.43 8.13 -18.57
C ASN A 29 0.60 8.89 -19.90
N SER A 30 -0.43 9.63 -20.31
CA SER A 30 -0.43 10.40 -21.55
C SER A 30 0.19 11.80 -21.38
N GLY A 31 0.65 12.15 -20.19
CA GLY A 31 1.21 13.47 -19.89
C GLY A 31 2.74 13.49 -19.82
N PRO A 32 3.38 14.65 -20.09
CA PRO A 32 4.80 14.80 -19.85
C PRO A 32 5.10 14.56 -18.36
N ALA A 33 6.15 13.80 -18.06
CA ALA A 33 6.63 13.63 -16.69
C ALA A 33 7.02 15.02 -16.14
N LEU A 34 6.22 15.56 -15.24
CA LEU A 34 6.42 16.90 -14.68
C LEU A 34 7.73 17.01 -13.89
N VAL A 35 8.21 15.89 -13.35
CA VAL A 35 9.48 15.81 -12.62
C VAL A 35 10.10 14.43 -12.86
N THR A 36 11.37 14.38 -13.21
CA THR A 36 12.11 13.12 -13.30
C THR A 36 12.10 12.41 -11.95
N GLY A 37 11.63 11.16 -11.91
CA GLY A 37 11.54 10.36 -10.67
C GLY A 37 10.21 10.48 -9.91
N SER A 38 9.25 11.32 -10.35
CA SER A 38 7.92 11.40 -9.73
C SER A 38 7.17 10.07 -9.78
N ASP A 39 7.42 9.27 -10.81
CA ASP A 39 6.86 7.93 -10.98
C ASP A 39 7.30 7.00 -9.84
N LYS A 40 8.60 6.92 -9.58
CA LYS A 40 9.17 6.08 -8.51
C LYS A 40 8.74 6.51 -7.11
N LEU A 41 8.60 7.82 -6.90
CA LEU A 41 8.03 8.33 -5.65
C LEU A 41 6.55 7.92 -5.51
N GLY A 42 5.79 7.94 -6.61
CA GLY A 42 4.41 7.46 -6.65
C GLY A 42 4.32 5.97 -6.26
N HIS A 43 5.16 5.12 -6.84
CA HIS A 43 5.27 3.70 -6.49
C HIS A 43 5.62 3.51 -5.00
N PHE A 44 6.65 4.19 -4.52
CA PHE A 44 7.05 4.13 -3.11
C PHE A 44 5.89 4.51 -2.18
N VAL A 45 5.24 5.66 -2.39
CA VAL A 45 4.17 6.16 -1.53
C VAL A 45 2.94 5.24 -1.56
N ALA A 46 2.57 4.74 -2.74
CA ALA A 46 1.45 3.84 -2.90
C ALA A 46 1.64 2.54 -2.09
N TYR A 47 2.80 1.90 -2.24
CA TYR A 47 3.09 0.64 -1.55
C TYR A 47 3.44 0.82 -0.08
N PHE A 48 4.04 1.95 0.30
CA PHE A 48 4.19 2.33 1.70
C PHE A 48 2.83 2.45 2.38
N THR A 49 1.89 3.18 1.79
CA THR A 49 0.56 3.38 2.34
C THR A 49 -0.24 2.08 2.39
N LEU A 50 -0.15 1.25 1.34
CA LEU A 50 -0.80 -0.06 1.30
C LEU A 50 -0.31 -0.97 2.43
N ALA A 51 1.00 -1.08 2.60
CA ALA A 51 1.60 -1.89 3.67
C ALA A 51 1.28 -1.32 5.07
N LEU A 52 1.33 0.00 5.22
CA LEU A 52 1.00 0.68 6.48
C LEU A 52 -0.44 0.37 6.91
N LEU A 53 -1.42 0.56 6.02
CA LEU A 53 -2.82 0.26 6.30
C LEU A 53 -3.05 -1.23 6.52
N GLY A 54 -2.46 -2.08 5.68
CA GLY A 54 -2.58 -3.53 5.79
C GLY A 54 -2.07 -4.07 7.14
N VAL A 55 -0.91 -3.59 7.60
CA VAL A 55 -0.35 -3.95 8.92
C VAL A 55 -1.21 -3.41 10.06
N GLY A 56 -1.85 -2.25 9.87
CA GLY A 56 -2.71 -1.63 10.89
C GLY A 56 -3.92 -2.48 11.27
N VAL A 57 -4.45 -3.26 10.35
CA VAL A 57 -5.72 -3.99 10.53
C VAL A 57 -5.54 -5.48 10.84
N VAL A 58 -4.30 -5.97 10.93
CA VAL A 58 -4.02 -7.39 11.15
C VAL A 58 -3.28 -7.67 12.45
N ALA A 59 -3.39 -8.91 12.94
CA ALA A 59 -2.58 -9.38 14.06
C ALA A 59 -1.10 -9.53 13.66
N PRO A 60 -0.15 -9.43 14.61
CA PRO A 60 1.29 -9.52 14.33
C PRO A 60 1.70 -10.75 13.51
N ALA A 61 1.12 -11.89 13.79
CA ALA A 61 1.42 -13.15 13.07
C ALA A 61 1.02 -13.10 11.57
N THR A 62 0.16 -12.18 11.17
CA THR A 62 -0.32 -12.06 9.78
C THR A 62 0.52 -11.05 8.97
N VAL A 63 1.34 -10.22 9.62
CA VAL A 63 2.13 -9.18 8.99
C VAL A 63 2.99 -9.69 7.82
N PRO A 64 3.74 -10.80 7.94
CA PRO A 64 4.55 -11.30 6.83
C PRO A 64 3.72 -11.59 5.57
N TRP A 65 2.50 -12.11 5.75
CA TRP A 65 1.59 -12.39 4.63
C TRP A 65 1.06 -11.13 3.97
N ILE A 66 0.81 -10.06 4.74
CA ILE A 66 0.42 -8.75 4.17
C ILE A 66 1.57 -8.18 3.33
N MET A 67 2.79 -8.23 3.85
CA MET A 67 3.97 -7.77 3.11
C MET A 67 4.19 -8.58 1.83
N ALA A 68 4.12 -9.91 1.92
CA ALA A 68 4.27 -10.78 0.75
C ALA A 68 3.23 -10.49 -0.32
N ARG A 69 1.98 -10.26 0.06
CA ARG A 69 0.89 -9.90 -0.88
C ARG A 69 1.11 -8.54 -1.52
N ALA A 70 1.55 -7.53 -0.76
CA ALA A 70 1.88 -6.23 -1.32
C ALA A 70 3.03 -6.33 -2.34
N MET A 71 4.09 -7.07 -2.01
CA MET A 71 5.20 -7.32 -2.94
C MET A 71 4.75 -8.06 -4.20
N LEU A 72 3.94 -9.11 -4.04
CA LEU A 72 3.40 -9.88 -5.16
C LEU A 72 2.52 -9.00 -6.06
N LEU A 73 1.68 -8.15 -5.48
CA LEU A 73 0.87 -7.19 -6.23
C LEU A 73 1.77 -6.27 -7.08
N GLY A 74 2.86 -5.75 -6.51
CA GLY A 74 3.81 -4.92 -7.24
C GLY A 74 4.44 -5.64 -8.44
N LEU A 75 4.91 -6.87 -8.23
CA LEU A 75 5.49 -7.68 -9.31
C LEU A 75 4.48 -8.00 -10.41
N VAL A 76 3.25 -8.36 -10.03
CA VAL A 76 2.18 -8.67 -11.00
C VAL A 76 1.80 -7.44 -11.82
N LEU A 77 1.68 -6.28 -11.18
CA LEU A 77 1.34 -5.05 -11.88
C LEU A 77 2.45 -4.58 -12.81
N GLU A 78 3.72 -4.73 -12.41
CA GLU A 78 4.85 -4.42 -13.26
C GLU A 78 4.88 -5.32 -14.50
N ALA A 79 4.66 -6.63 -14.32
CA ALA A 79 4.52 -7.56 -15.42
C ALA A 79 3.33 -7.22 -16.33
N ALA A 80 2.19 -6.84 -15.73
CA ALA A 80 0.99 -6.44 -16.48
C ALA A 80 1.23 -5.15 -17.29
N GLN A 81 1.93 -4.18 -16.74
CA GLN A 81 2.33 -2.95 -17.48
C GLN A 81 3.16 -3.29 -18.70
N ALA A 82 4.16 -4.15 -18.55
CA ALA A 82 5.01 -4.57 -19.66
C ALA A 82 4.26 -5.33 -20.78
N LEU A 83 3.25 -6.09 -20.40
CA LEU A 83 2.50 -6.94 -21.34
C LEU A 83 1.27 -6.27 -21.95
N LEU A 84 0.65 -5.34 -21.24
CA LEU A 84 -0.66 -4.79 -21.59
C LEU A 84 -0.61 -3.32 -22.02
N THR A 85 0.53 -2.63 -21.83
CA THR A 85 0.64 -1.22 -22.20
C THR A 85 1.77 -1.01 -23.20
N GLU A 86 1.48 -0.38 -24.33
CA GLU A 86 2.50 -0.06 -25.34
C GLU A 86 3.45 1.06 -24.90
N SER A 87 3.04 1.84 -23.90
CA SER A 87 3.74 3.04 -23.44
C SER A 87 4.69 2.81 -22.26
N ARG A 88 4.70 1.62 -21.66
CA ARG A 88 5.52 1.30 -20.48
C ARG A 88 6.28 -0.01 -20.70
N SER A 89 7.58 0.03 -20.46
CA SER A 89 8.42 -1.16 -20.28
C SER A 89 8.49 -1.51 -18.79
N ALA A 90 8.67 -2.80 -18.50
CA ALA A 90 8.98 -3.21 -17.12
C ALA A 90 10.22 -2.48 -16.62
N ASP A 91 10.08 -1.76 -15.52
CA ASP A 91 11.21 -1.07 -14.89
C ASP A 91 11.48 -1.69 -13.50
N TRP A 92 12.60 -2.40 -13.39
CA TRP A 92 13.03 -2.99 -12.12
C TRP A 92 13.20 -1.94 -11.00
N ALA A 93 13.43 -0.67 -11.36
CA ALA A 93 13.50 0.41 -10.39
C ALA A 93 12.13 0.72 -9.75
N ASP A 94 11.04 0.48 -10.46
CA ASP A 94 9.68 0.58 -9.90
C ASP A 94 9.39 -0.58 -8.94
N VAL A 95 9.89 -1.79 -9.26
CA VAL A 95 9.87 -2.92 -8.32
C VAL A 95 10.64 -2.58 -7.04
N LEU A 96 11.81 -1.96 -7.15
CA LEU A 96 12.59 -1.52 -5.98
C LEU A 96 11.88 -0.42 -5.19
N ALA A 97 11.24 0.53 -5.85
CA ALA A 97 10.45 1.58 -5.19
C ALA A 97 9.29 0.97 -4.40
N ASN A 98 8.55 0.01 -5.00
CA ASN A 98 7.49 -0.73 -4.34
C ASN A 98 8.02 -1.47 -3.10
N ALA A 99 9.10 -2.24 -3.26
CA ALA A 99 9.73 -2.99 -2.18
C ALA A 99 10.18 -2.07 -1.05
N THR A 100 10.84 -0.98 -1.37
CA THR A 100 11.34 -0.01 -0.39
C THR A 100 10.17 0.61 0.38
N GLY A 101 9.05 0.93 -0.29
CA GLY A 101 7.84 1.42 0.34
C GLY A 101 7.27 0.42 1.35
N VAL A 102 7.12 -0.85 0.95
CA VAL A 102 6.64 -1.93 1.82
C VAL A 102 7.55 -2.12 3.04
N PHE A 103 8.86 -2.17 2.85
CA PHE A 103 9.82 -2.35 3.94
C PHE A 103 9.87 -1.13 4.87
N ALA A 104 9.80 0.09 4.34
CA ALA A 104 9.75 1.31 5.15
C ALA A 104 8.51 1.34 6.06
N ALA A 105 7.34 0.98 5.53
CA ALA A 105 6.11 0.87 6.32
C ALA A 105 6.24 -0.19 7.41
N TRP A 106 6.75 -1.38 7.06
CA TRP A 106 6.98 -2.43 8.04
C TRP A 106 7.95 -2.00 9.14
N TRP A 107 9.07 -1.39 8.78
CA TRP A 107 10.07 -0.92 9.74
C TRP A 107 9.47 0.09 10.72
N LEU A 108 8.65 1.02 10.21
CA LEU A 108 7.98 2.02 11.03
C LEU A 108 7.01 1.40 12.03
N VAL A 109 6.24 0.38 11.62
CA VAL A 109 5.14 -0.17 12.43
C VAL A 109 5.40 -1.59 12.95
N ARG A 110 6.58 -2.16 12.75
CA ARG A 110 6.92 -3.55 13.13
C ARG A 110 6.62 -3.90 14.59
N ARG A 111 6.67 -2.89 15.48
CA ARG A 111 6.33 -3.03 16.91
C ARG A 111 4.89 -2.61 17.25
N ARG A 112 4.12 -2.21 16.25
CA ARG A 112 2.77 -1.65 16.39
C ARG A 112 1.79 -2.27 15.40
N ALA A 113 1.93 -3.56 15.11
CA ALA A 113 0.95 -4.27 14.29
C ALA A 113 -0.43 -4.15 14.95
N GLY A 114 -1.46 -3.90 14.13
CA GLY A 114 -2.80 -3.61 14.64
C GLY A 114 -2.97 -2.20 15.18
N TRP A 115 -2.11 -1.25 14.77
CA TRP A 115 -2.17 0.15 15.21
C TRP A 115 -3.54 0.82 15.00
N ALA A 116 -4.36 0.32 14.07
CA ALA A 116 -5.71 0.83 13.85
C ALA A 116 -6.60 0.70 15.11
N MET A 117 -6.39 -0.32 15.94
CA MET A 117 -7.10 -0.42 17.24
C MET A 117 -6.73 0.73 18.19
N ALA A 118 -5.44 1.09 18.24
CA ALA A 118 -5.00 2.20 19.08
C ALA A 118 -5.54 3.54 18.54
N ALA A 119 -5.59 3.70 17.21
CA ALA A 119 -6.17 4.88 16.58
C ALA A 119 -7.67 5.00 16.89
N GLU A 120 -8.44 3.91 16.80
CA GLU A 120 -9.86 3.91 17.17
C GLU A 120 -10.08 4.25 18.64
N ALA A 121 -9.26 3.69 19.54
CA ALA A 121 -9.35 3.97 20.97
C ALA A 121 -9.05 5.44 21.29
N TRP A 122 -8.06 6.01 20.63
CA TRP A 122 -7.73 7.43 20.78
C TRP A 122 -8.85 8.34 20.28
N LEU A 123 -9.42 8.08 19.09
CA LEU A 123 -10.56 8.83 18.55
C LEU A 123 -11.78 8.74 19.45
N ALA A 124 -12.07 7.57 20.02
CA ALA A 124 -13.17 7.39 20.96
C ALA A 124 -12.95 8.17 22.29
N GLY A 125 -11.71 8.37 22.70
CA GLY A 125 -11.33 9.23 23.81
C GLY A 125 -11.64 10.71 23.55
N LEU A 126 -11.35 11.20 22.35
CA LEU A 126 -11.64 12.60 21.94
C LEU A 126 -13.13 12.92 21.89
N GLN A 127 -13.98 11.94 21.61
CA GLN A 127 -15.45 12.13 21.54
C GLN A 127 -16.14 12.23 22.92
N ARG A 128 -15.39 12.00 24.01
CA ARG A 128 -15.92 12.03 25.39
C ARG A 128 -15.64 13.35 26.12
N HIS A 129 -14.98 14.29 25.46
CA HIS A 129 -14.70 15.64 25.91
C HIS A 129 -15.42 16.66 25.05
#